data_27922cc57211a24f9e7e1e7f86949e10
#
_entry.id   27922cc57211a24f9e7e1e7f86949e10
#
_cell.length_a   1.000
_cell.length_b   1.000
_cell.length_c   1.000
_cell.angle_alpha   90.00
_cell.angle_beta   90.00
_cell.angle_gamma   90.00
#
_symmetry.space_group_name_H-M   'P 1'
#
loop_
_entity.id
_entity.type
_entity.pdbx_description
1 polymer ?
#
loop_
_entity_poly.entity_id
_entity_poly.type
_entity_poly.pdbx_seq_one_letter_code
_entity_poly.pdbx_strand_id
1 'polypeptide(L)'
;MKKYVFGVDIGGTTVKLGFFTVEGELLDKWEITTRKDEGGRFILPDVAASIESKLEEKSIDKDEVAGVGIGVPGPVRDDGTVLRCVNLGWGVFNVEEEVEKLVGLPAKVGNDANMASLGEMWQGGGKGYSSIVMVTLGTGVGGGIIINGKMLYGINGAGGEIGHICVDDSETEICGCGKQGCLEQYTSATGITRMAERSLNNTNSVEVWYHRVFPTYRPAISLLLYV
;
A
#
# COMPACT_ATOMS: atom_id res chain seq x y z
N MET A 1 11.75 -26.33 -10.18
CA MET A 1 10.32 -25.94 -10.03
C MET A 1 10.31 -24.75 -9.10
N LYS A 2 9.59 -23.67 -9.45
CA LYS A 2 9.51 -22.48 -8.61
C LYS A 2 8.72 -22.80 -7.35
N LYS A 3 9.30 -22.51 -6.18
CA LYS A 3 8.74 -22.86 -4.87
C LYS A 3 8.49 -21.63 -4.00
N TYR A 4 9.21 -20.55 -4.27
CA TYR A 4 9.27 -19.38 -3.41
C TYR A 4 8.92 -18.10 -4.14
N VAL A 5 8.52 -17.08 -3.38
CA VAL A 5 8.25 -15.73 -3.86
C VAL A 5 8.60 -14.72 -2.77
N PHE A 6 9.08 -13.54 -3.17
CA PHE A 6 9.27 -12.41 -2.28
C PHE A 6 8.12 -11.42 -2.42
N GLY A 7 7.68 -10.89 -1.29
CA GLY A 7 6.78 -9.74 -1.22
C GLY A 7 7.53 -8.56 -0.59
N VAL A 8 7.40 -7.38 -1.19
CA VAL A 8 8.07 -6.15 -0.73
C VAL A 8 7.04 -5.04 -0.63
N ASP A 9 6.96 -4.40 0.53
CA ASP A 9 6.11 -3.22 0.78
C ASP A 9 7.04 -2.03 1.07
N ILE A 10 7.13 -1.10 0.12
CA ILE A 10 8.01 0.05 0.20
C ILE A 10 7.27 1.23 0.84
N GLY A 11 7.45 1.38 2.15
CA GLY A 11 6.93 2.53 2.88
C GLY A 11 7.91 3.71 2.93
N GLY A 12 7.42 4.87 3.33
CA GLY A 12 8.24 6.10 3.43
C GLY A 12 9.27 6.10 4.57
N THR A 13 9.25 5.14 5.48
CA THR A 13 10.19 5.03 6.62
C THR A 13 10.90 3.69 6.63
N THR A 14 10.17 2.61 6.38
CA THR A 14 10.68 1.24 6.34
C THR A 14 10.19 0.55 5.08
N VAL A 15 11.03 -0.35 4.54
CA VAL A 15 10.63 -1.35 3.56
C VAL A 15 10.43 -2.65 4.30
N LYS A 16 9.26 -3.24 4.18
CA LYS A 16 8.95 -4.56 4.74
C LYS A 16 9.11 -5.61 3.67
N LEU A 17 9.75 -6.69 4.02
CA LEU A 17 9.98 -7.81 3.12
C LEU A 17 9.42 -9.09 3.75
N GLY A 18 8.83 -9.92 2.90
CA GLY A 18 8.34 -11.24 3.26
C GLY A 18 8.85 -12.28 2.28
N PHE A 19 9.17 -13.46 2.80
CA PHE A 19 9.55 -14.61 2.01
C PHE A 19 8.48 -15.69 2.19
N PHE A 20 7.94 -16.19 1.09
CA PHE A 20 6.76 -17.05 1.08
C PHE A 20 6.98 -18.27 0.19
N THR A 21 6.22 -19.33 0.43
CA THR A 21 6.00 -20.36 -0.59
C THR A 21 5.08 -19.82 -1.68
N VAL A 22 5.08 -20.47 -2.87
CA VAL A 22 4.14 -20.09 -3.95
C VAL A 22 2.68 -20.38 -3.60
N GLU A 23 2.41 -21.17 -2.56
CA GLU A 23 1.07 -21.41 -2.01
C GLU A 23 0.64 -20.31 -1.02
N GLY A 24 1.55 -19.39 -0.63
CA GLY A 24 1.25 -18.25 0.24
C GLY A 24 1.55 -18.46 1.72
N GLU A 25 2.30 -19.50 2.08
CA GLU A 25 2.80 -19.67 3.45
C GLU A 25 3.94 -18.69 3.70
N LEU A 26 3.85 -17.89 4.76
CA LEU A 26 4.91 -16.98 5.20
C LEU A 26 6.02 -17.76 5.91
N LEU A 27 7.18 -17.80 5.30
CA LEU A 27 8.37 -18.49 5.83
C LEU A 27 9.27 -17.57 6.66
N ASP A 28 9.33 -16.29 6.28
CA ASP A 28 10.14 -15.27 6.98
C ASP A 28 9.64 -13.86 6.68
N LYS A 29 9.87 -12.93 7.61
CA LYS A 29 9.59 -11.50 7.42
C LYS A 29 10.62 -10.65 8.14
N TRP A 30 11.02 -9.56 7.51
CA TRP A 30 11.96 -8.59 8.08
C TRP A 30 11.70 -7.20 7.50
N GLU A 31 12.44 -6.24 7.98
CA GLU A 31 12.35 -4.86 7.47
C GLU A 31 13.74 -4.22 7.36
N ILE A 32 13.86 -3.27 6.45
CA ILE A 32 15.03 -2.42 6.28
C ILE A 32 14.59 -0.95 6.27
N THR A 33 15.51 -0.04 6.56
CA THR A 33 15.24 1.40 6.53
C THR A 33 15.07 1.88 5.08
N THR A 34 14.06 2.71 4.83
CA THR A 34 13.90 3.39 3.54
C THR A 34 14.88 4.56 3.43
N ARG A 35 15.95 4.40 2.65
CA ARG A 35 16.93 5.48 2.39
C ARG A 35 16.45 6.40 1.28
N LYS A 36 15.86 7.54 1.68
CA LYS A 36 15.29 8.54 0.74
C LYS A 36 16.32 9.55 0.23
N ASP A 37 17.56 9.45 0.68
CA ASP A 37 18.63 10.32 0.24
C ASP A 37 18.76 10.33 -1.29
N GLU A 38 19.13 11.46 -1.82
CA GLU A 38 19.35 11.66 -3.25
C GLU A 38 18.16 11.20 -4.12
N GLY A 39 16.94 11.52 -3.70
CA GLY A 39 15.74 11.18 -4.43
C GLY A 39 15.36 9.69 -4.36
N GLY A 40 15.76 8.99 -3.30
CA GLY A 40 15.39 7.60 -3.06
C GLY A 40 16.11 6.59 -3.95
N ARG A 41 17.21 6.98 -4.58
CA ARG A 41 17.97 6.13 -5.52
C ARG A 41 18.53 4.85 -4.88
N PHE A 42 18.66 4.82 -3.56
CA PHE A 42 19.21 3.67 -2.84
C PHE A 42 18.15 2.63 -2.45
N ILE A 43 16.87 2.95 -2.55
CA ILE A 43 15.78 2.08 -2.07
C ILE A 43 15.80 0.73 -2.80
N LEU A 44 15.78 0.72 -4.13
CA LEU A 44 15.77 -0.53 -4.90
C LEU A 44 17.08 -1.32 -4.80
N PRO A 45 18.27 -0.70 -4.82
CA PRO A 45 19.52 -1.40 -4.50
C PRO A 45 19.53 -2.06 -3.12
N ASP A 46 18.97 -1.38 -2.09
CA ASP A 46 18.91 -1.97 -0.74
C ASP A 46 17.92 -3.14 -0.68
N VAL A 47 16.79 -3.04 -1.37
CA VAL A 47 15.85 -4.16 -1.53
C VAL A 47 16.54 -5.35 -2.20
N ALA A 48 17.24 -5.12 -3.30
CA ALA A 48 17.95 -6.16 -4.02
C ALA A 48 19.01 -6.84 -3.14
N ALA A 49 19.85 -6.05 -2.47
CA ALA A 49 20.87 -6.58 -1.55
C ALA A 49 20.24 -7.38 -0.40
N SER A 50 19.11 -6.94 0.11
CA SER A 50 18.37 -7.63 1.18
C SER A 50 17.79 -8.97 0.72
N ILE A 51 17.27 -9.04 -0.51
CA ILE A 51 16.79 -10.30 -1.13
C ILE A 51 17.94 -11.26 -1.35
N GLU A 52 19.08 -10.79 -1.91
CA GLU A 52 20.27 -11.61 -2.12
C GLU A 52 20.78 -12.19 -0.80
N SER A 53 20.93 -11.36 0.22
CA SER A 53 21.36 -11.81 1.55
C SER A 53 20.42 -12.88 2.12
N LYS A 54 19.11 -12.76 1.88
CA LYS A 54 18.13 -13.76 2.35
C LYS A 54 18.24 -15.09 1.59
N LEU A 55 18.51 -15.05 0.30
CA LEU A 55 18.76 -16.25 -0.52
C LEU A 55 20.02 -16.99 -0.05
N GLU A 56 21.10 -16.24 0.23
CA GLU A 56 22.34 -16.81 0.78
C GLU A 56 22.12 -17.42 2.17
N GLU A 57 21.47 -16.70 3.09
CA GLU A 57 21.15 -17.15 4.44
C GLU A 57 20.41 -18.50 4.43
N LYS A 58 19.45 -18.63 3.52
CA LYS A 58 18.60 -19.83 3.42
C LYS A 58 19.16 -20.89 2.45
N SER A 59 20.29 -20.62 1.80
CA SER A 59 20.90 -21.50 0.78
C SER A 59 19.91 -21.88 -0.33
N ILE A 60 19.16 -20.89 -0.85
CA ILE A 60 18.14 -21.05 -1.89
C ILE A 60 18.67 -20.49 -3.21
N ASP A 61 18.55 -21.28 -4.27
CA ASP A 61 18.88 -20.86 -5.62
C ASP A 61 17.79 -19.94 -6.20
N LYS A 62 18.18 -18.92 -6.96
CA LYS A 62 17.25 -18.03 -7.69
C LYS A 62 16.32 -18.81 -8.61
N ASP A 63 16.77 -19.94 -9.14
CA ASP A 63 15.94 -20.82 -9.98
C ASP A 63 14.75 -21.44 -9.24
N GLU A 64 14.75 -21.43 -7.92
CA GLU A 64 13.63 -21.88 -7.10
C GLU A 64 12.64 -20.75 -6.78
N VAL A 65 12.98 -19.47 -7.07
CA VAL A 65 12.15 -18.30 -6.79
C VAL A 65 11.31 -17.93 -8.02
N ALA A 66 10.01 -17.77 -7.84
CA ALA A 66 9.07 -17.40 -8.90
C ALA A 66 9.23 -15.93 -9.30
N GLY A 67 9.49 -15.05 -8.35
CA GLY A 67 9.64 -13.61 -8.58
C GLY A 67 9.48 -12.78 -7.32
N VAL A 68 9.36 -11.48 -7.54
CA VAL A 68 9.21 -10.45 -6.50
C VAL A 68 7.95 -9.63 -6.75
N GLY A 69 7.03 -9.60 -5.80
CA GLY A 69 5.87 -8.69 -5.82
C GLY A 69 6.16 -7.46 -4.98
N ILE A 70 5.89 -6.26 -5.49
CA ILE A 70 6.27 -5.00 -4.86
C ILE A 70 5.07 -4.07 -4.76
N GLY A 71 4.77 -3.62 -3.53
CA GLY A 71 3.85 -2.53 -3.26
C GLY A 71 4.60 -1.22 -3.08
N VAL A 72 4.14 -0.16 -3.75
CA VAL A 72 4.70 1.19 -3.61
C VAL A 72 3.60 2.22 -3.35
N PRO A 73 3.87 3.29 -2.57
CA PRO A 73 2.90 4.36 -2.39
C PRO A 73 2.82 5.22 -3.65
N GLY A 74 1.67 5.31 -4.23
CA GLY A 74 1.40 6.12 -5.42
C GLY A 74 0.89 5.34 -6.62
N PRO A 75 0.48 6.04 -7.69
CA PRO A 75 -0.09 5.41 -8.87
C PRO A 75 0.95 4.62 -9.67
N VAL A 76 0.58 3.41 -10.06
CA VAL A 76 1.39 2.52 -10.89
C VAL A 76 0.58 2.08 -12.12
N ARG A 77 1.20 2.11 -13.28
CA ARG A 77 0.62 1.58 -14.53
C ARG A 77 0.80 0.07 -14.62
N ASP A 78 0.04 -0.55 -15.51
CA ASP A 78 0.08 -2.01 -15.77
C ASP A 78 1.47 -2.51 -16.20
N ASP A 79 2.30 -1.63 -16.75
CA ASP A 79 3.66 -1.93 -17.21
C ASP A 79 4.72 -1.80 -16.10
N GLY A 80 4.31 -1.57 -14.85
CA GLY A 80 5.22 -1.38 -13.72
C GLY A 80 5.83 0.03 -13.61
N THR A 81 5.35 0.99 -14.43
CA THR A 81 5.79 2.38 -14.35
C THR A 81 5.11 3.10 -13.19
N VAL A 82 5.88 3.54 -12.22
CA VAL A 82 5.45 4.47 -11.17
C VAL A 82 5.36 5.87 -11.76
N LEU A 83 4.20 6.54 -11.61
CA LEU A 83 3.99 7.88 -12.17
C LEU A 83 4.65 8.98 -11.33
N ARG A 84 4.48 8.90 -10.04
CA ARG A 84 5.12 9.79 -9.06
C ARG A 84 4.94 9.22 -7.66
N CYS A 85 6.01 9.16 -6.91
CA CYS A 85 5.96 8.77 -5.51
C CYS A 85 6.70 9.80 -4.64
N VAL A 86 5.98 10.86 -4.24
CA VAL A 86 6.54 12.01 -3.52
C VAL A 86 7.16 11.57 -2.20
N ASN A 87 6.53 10.62 -1.50
CA ASN A 87 6.98 10.13 -0.21
C ASN A 87 8.34 9.41 -0.25
N LEU A 88 8.74 8.92 -1.43
CA LEU A 88 10.02 8.25 -1.68
C LEU A 88 11.03 9.14 -2.42
N GLY A 89 10.58 10.32 -2.89
CA GLY A 89 11.39 11.19 -3.72
C GLY A 89 11.44 10.75 -5.20
N TRP A 90 10.62 9.78 -5.60
CA TRP A 90 10.66 9.20 -6.93
C TRP A 90 9.89 10.02 -7.96
N GLY A 91 10.50 10.19 -9.13
CA GLY A 91 9.86 10.66 -10.36
C GLY A 91 9.16 9.52 -11.11
N VAL A 92 8.97 9.72 -12.41
CA VAL A 92 8.39 8.72 -13.31
C VAL A 92 9.49 7.79 -13.81
N PHE A 93 9.39 6.49 -13.51
CA PHE A 93 10.27 5.45 -14.06
C PHE A 93 9.65 4.06 -13.89
N ASN A 94 10.16 3.08 -14.63
CA ASN A 94 9.70 1.70 -14.54
C ASN A 94 10.44 0.98 -13.40
N VAL A 95 9.73 0.77 -12.28
CA VAL A 95 10.28 0.09 -11.10
C VAL A 95 10.42 -1.41 -11.33
N GLU A 96 9.51 -2.02 -12.10
CA GLU A 96 9.53 -3.43 -12.44
C GLU A 96 10.82 -3.79 -13.18
N GLU A 97 11.14 -3.08 -14.26
CA GLU A 97 12.37 -3.28 -15.03
C GLU A 97 13.63 -3.05 -14.19
N GLU A 98 13.63 -2.05 -13.32
CA GLU A 98 14.78 -1.73 -12.51
C GLU A 98 15.06 -2.81 -11.46
N VAL A 99 14.01 -3.33 -10.81
CA VAL A 99 14.15 -4.44 -9.85
C VAL A 99 14.58 -5.72 -10.57
N GLU A 100 14.01 -6.03 -11.73
CA GLU A 100 14.42 -7.21 -12.53
C GLU A 100 15.91 -7.16 -12.88
N LYS A 101 16.44 -6.00 -13.24
CA LYS A 101 17.86 -5.79 -13.52
C LYS A 101 18.74 -6.01 -12.27
N LEU A 102 18.28 -5.50 -11.11
CA LEU A 102 19.04 -5.55 -9.87
C LEU A 102 19.04 -6.97 -9.24
N VAL A 103 17.89 -7.64 -9.23
CA VAL A 103 17.72 -8.93 -8.52
C VAL A 103 17.92 -10.12 -9.47
N GLY A 104 17.69 -9.96 -10.77
CA GLY A 104 17.73 -11.05 -11.74
C GLY A 104 16.56 -12.03 -11.62
N LEU A 105 15.43 -11.57 -11.05
CA LEU A 105 14.19 -12.33 -10.90
C LEU A 105 13.04 -11.54 -11.54
N PRO A 106 12.00 -12.21 -12.07
CA PRO A 106 10.80 -11.54 -12.52
C PRO A 106 10.19 -10.67 -11.41
N ALA A 107 9.78 -9.46 -11.72
CA ALA A 107 9.13 -8.56 -10.77
C ALA A 107 7.74 -8.14 -11.23
N LYS A 108 6.87 -7.83 -10.27
CA LYS A 108 5.58 -7.17 -10.48
C LYS A 108 5.41 -6.06 -9.46
N VAL A 109 5.02 -4.89 -9.93
CA VAL A 109 4.89 -3.69 -9.13
C VAL A 109 3.46 -3.17 -9.20
N GLY A 110 2.95 -2.71 -8.07
CA GLY A 110 1.63 -2.10 -7.99
C GLY A 110 1.53 -1.11 -6.84
N ASN A 111 0.45 -0.35 -6.82
CA ASN A 111 0.14 0.49 -5.67
C ASN A 111 -0.07 -0.37 -4.41
N ASP A 112 0.36 0.11 -3.24
CA ASP A 112 0.31 -0.59 -1.95
C ASP A 112 -1.10 -1.10 -1.59
N ALA A 113 -2.13 -0.27 -1.71
CA ALA A 113 -3.51 -0.67 -1.45
C ALA A 113 -4.02 -1.71 -2.46
N ASN A 114 -3.63 -1.60 -3.72
CA ASN A 114 -3.94 -2.59 -4.75
C ASN A 114 -3.28 -3.94 -4.45
N MET A 115 -2.01 -3.93 -4.03
CA MET A 115 -1.30 -5.16 -3.67
C MET A 115 -1.89 -5.80 -2.42
N ALA A 116 -2.28 -4.99 -1.41
CA ALA A 116 -2.99 -5.47 -0.25
C ALA A 116 -4.34 -6.12 -0.64
N SER A 117 -5.07 -5.54 -1.59
CA SER A 117 -6.33 -6.10 -2.09
C SER A 117 -6.15 -7.47 -2.75
N LEU A 118 -5.08 -7.63 -3.54
CA LEU A 118 -4.72 -8.93 -4.12
C LEU A 118 -4.37 -9.97 -3.04
N GLY A 119 -3.64 -9.55 -2.01
CA GLY A 119 -3.30 -10.39 -0.87
C GLY A 119 -4.55 -10.87 -0.12
N GLU A 120 -5.50 -9.96 0.13
CA GLU A 120 -6.79 -10.26 0.77
C GLU A 120 -7.66 -11.20 -0.08
N MET A 121 -7.68 -11.03 -1.40
CA MET A 121 -8.39 -11.94 -2.29
C MET A 121 -7.73 -13.33 -2.33
N TRP A 122 -6.41 -13.38 -2.25
CA TRP A 122 -5.68 -14.65 -2.34
C TRP A 122 -5.70 -15.45 -1.05
N GLN A 123 -5.33 -14.86 0.08
CA GLN A 123 -5.15 -15.55 1.36
C GLN A 123 -5.88 -14.91 2.56
N GLY A 124 -6.60 -13.82 2.34
CA GLY A 124 -7.31 -13.09 3.37
C GLY A 124 -8.82 -13.30 3.35
N GLY A 125 -9.53 -12.28 3.80
CA GLY A 125 -10.99 -12.29 3.90
C GLY A 125 -11.71 -12.36 2.56
N GLY A 126 -11.06 -12.02 1.45
CA GLY A 126 -11.59 -12.12 0.07
C GLY A 126 -11.41 -13.49 -0.59
N LYS A 127 -10.84 -14.47 0.12
CA LYS A 127 -10.56 -15.79 -0.45
C LYS A 127 -11.84 -16.49 -0.91
N GLY A 128 -11.83 -16.94 -2.17
CA GLY A 128 -12.97 -17.60 -2.81
C GLY A 128 -13.91 -16.69 -3.57
N TYR A 129 -13.72 -15.37 -3.50
CA TYR A 129 -14.47 -14.41 -4.30
C TYR A 129 -13.67 -14.00 -5.55
N SER A 130 -14.35 -13.74 -6.64
CA SER A 130 -13.74 -13.24 -7.88
C SER A 130 -13.78 -11.72 -8.01
N SER A 131 -14.64 -11.07 -7.22
CA SER A 131 -14.78 -9.61 -7.20
C SER A 131 -14.83 -9.12 -5.76
N ILE A 132 -13.99 -8.14 -5.45
CA ILE A 132 -13.91 -7.52 -4.13
C ILE A 132 -13.66 -6.02 -4.26
N VAL A 133 -14.14 -5.27 -3.30
CA VAL A 133 -13.71 -3.89 -3.03
C VAL A 133 -13.08 -3.89 -1.64
N MET A 134 -11.83 -3.51 -1.56
CA MET A 134 -11.12 -3.34 -0.30
C MET A 134 -10.96 -1.86 0.00
N VAL A 135 -11.16 -1.49 1.26
CA VAL A 135 -10.94 -0.14 1.78
C VAL A 135 -9.99 -0.22 2.96
N THR A 136 -8.92 0.55 2.91
CA THR A 136 -7.99 0.69 4.04
C THR A 136 -8.18 2.04 4.72
N LEU A 137 -8.42 2.02 6.03
CA LEU A 137 -8.52 3.20 6.86
C LEU A 137 -7.27 3.29 7.75
N GLY A 138 -6.38 4.20 7.41
CA GLY A 138 -5.13 4.44 8.10
C GLY A 138 -4.86 5.95 8.25
N THR A 139 -3.63 6.38 8.06
CA THR A 139 -3.27 7.82 7.97
C THR A 139 -4.08 8.53 6.89
N GLY A 140 -4.31 7.84 5.75
CA GLY A 140 -5.22 8.22 4.68
C GLY A 140 -6.30 7.15 4.46
N VAL A 141 -7.00 7.22 3.34
CA VAL A 141 -7.95 6.21 2.87
C VAL A 141 -7.47 5.67 1.53
N GLY A 142 -7.05 4.41 1.53
CA GLY A 142 -6.71 3.68 0.33
C GLY A 142 -7.83 2.72 -0.09
N GLY A 143 -7.74 2.21 -1.31
CA GLY A 143 -8.66 1.20 -1.80
C GLY A 143 -8.11 0.40 -2.95
N GLY A 144 -8.70 -0.77 -3.17
CA GLY A 144 -8.43 -1.59 -4.33
C GLY A 144 -9.70 -2.29 -4.79
N ILE A 145 -9.89 -2.34 -6.08
CA ILE A 145 -11.08 -2.92 -6.72
C ILE A 145 -10.63 -4.05 -7.62
N ILE A 146 -11.14 -5.25 -7.37
CA ILE A 146 -10.91 -6.41 -8.21
C ILE A 146 -12.25 -6.86 -8.79
N ILE A 147 -12.31 -7.05 -10.10
CA ILE A 147 -13.50 -7.50 -10.82
C ILE A 147 -13.13 -8.72 -11.66
N ASN A 148 -13.84 -9.83 -11.45
CA ASN A 148 -13.59 -11.09 -12.14
C ASN A 148 -12.11 -11.52 -12.09
N GLY A 149 -11.49 -11.42 -10.92
CA GLY A 149 -10.09 -11.78 -10.69
C GLY A 149 -9.07 -10.80 -11.26
N LYS A 150 -9.50 -9.64 -11.77
CA LYS A 150 -8.62 -8.63 -12.38
C LYS A 150 -8.66 -7.33 -11.58
N MET A 151 -7.48 -6.82 -11.23
CA MET A 151 -7.34 -5.52 -10.59
C MET A 151 -7.78 -4.40 -11.54
N LEU A 152 -8.59 -3.48 -11.02
CA LEU A 152 -9.01 -2.27 -11.73
C LEU A 152 -7.98 -1.15 -11.49
N TYR A 153 -6.99 -1.04 -12.34
CA TYR A 153 -6.00 0.04 -12.25
C TYR A 153 -6.52 1.39 -12.76
N GLY A 154 -7.52 1.36 -13.65
CA GLY A 154 -7.96 2.56 -14.36
C GLY A 154 -6.92 3.04 -15.39
N ILE A 155 -7.35 3.91 -16.29
CA ILE A 155 -6.54 4.36 -17.45
C ILE A 155 -5.27 5.13 -17.04
N ASN A 156 -5.30 5.76 -15.86
CA ASN A 156 -4.21 6.58 -15.31
C ASN A 156 -3.61 5.98 -14.03
N GLY A 157 -3.85 4.69 -13.73
CA GLY A 157 -3.38 4.05 -12.51
C GLY A 157 -4.09 4.50 -11.22
N ALA A 158 -5.21 5.24 -11.35
CA ALA A 158 -5.98 5.77 -10.22
C ALA A 158 -7.26 4.96 -9.91
N GLY A 159 -7.35 3.74 -10.40
CA GLY A 159 -8.42 2.82 -10.03
C GLY A 159 -8.33 2.46 -8.55
N GLY A 160 -9.45 2.56 -7.82
CA GLY A 160 -9.45 2.29 -6.39
C GLY A 160 -9.10 3.47 -5.48
N GLU A 161 -8.82 4.66 -6.01
CA GLU A 161 -8.57 5.89 -5.24
C GLU A 161 -9.86 6.44 -4.57
N ILE A 162 -10.55 5.55 -3.84
CA ILE A 162 -11.87 5.84 -3.22
C ILE A 162 -11.79 6.89 -2.12
N GLY A 163 -10.64 7.04 -1.46
CA GLY A 163 -10.41 8.08 -0.47
C GLY A 163 -10.57 9.49 -1.03
N HIS A 164 -10.45 9.63 -2.35
CA HIS A 164 -10.55 10.92 -3.05
C HIS A 164 -11.89 11.16 -3.74
N ILE A 165 -12.93 10.35 -3.45
CA ILE A 165 -14.31 10.66 -3.83
C ILE A 165 -14.78 11.86 -3.00
N CYS A 166 -15.38 12.87 -3.67
CA CYS A 166 -15.97 14.01 -2.97
C CYS A 166 -17.25 13.56 -2.27
N VAL A 167 -17.35 13.79 -0.97
CA VAL A 167 -18.50 13.46 -0.12
C VAL A 167 -19.12 14.70 0.52
N ASP A 168 -18.43 15.84 0.44
CA ASP A 168 -18.92 17.12 0.98
C ASP A 168 -18.41 18.30 0.13
N ASP A 169 -19.29 18.85 -0.68
CA ASP A 169 -18.98 19.99 -1.54
C ASP A 169 -18.79 21.30 -0.76
N SER A 170 -19.15 21.34 0.52
CA SER A 170 -19.03 22.52 1.39
C SER A 170 -17.69 22.59 2.14
N GLU A 171 -16.86 21.55 2.08
CA GLU A 171 -15.55 21.54 2.73
C GLU A 171 -14.62 22.58 2.10
N THR A 172 -13.99 23.40 2.94
CA THR A 172 -13.10 24.48 2.50
C THR A 172 -11.63 24.12 2.59
N GLU A 173 -11.28 23.08 3.35
CA GLU A 173 -9.90 22.62 3.49
C GLU A 173 -9.48 21.75 2.31
N ILE A 174 -8.27 21.99 1.82
CA ILE A 174 -7.75 21.29 0.66
C ILE A 174 -7.19 19.91 1.09
N CYS A 175 -7.67 18.84 0.45
CA CYS A 175 -7.12 17.51 0.58
C CYS A 175 -5.71 17.45 -0.03
N GLY A 176 -4.88 16.51 0.42
CA GLY A 176 -3.54 16.25 -0.14
C GLY A 176 -3.52 15.99 -1.66
N CYS A 177 -4.65 15.57 -2.24
CA CYS A 177 -4.80 15.42 -3.70
C CYS A 177 -5.12 16.72 -4.45
N GLY A 178 -5.27 17.86 -3.75
CA GLY A 178 -5.59 19.17 -4.32
C GLY A 178 -7.09 19.47 -4.47
N LYS A 179 -7.97 18.51 -4.18
CA LYS A 179 -9.43 18.69 -4.16
C LYS A 179 -9.93 19.05 -2.76
N GLN A 180 -11.22 19.28 -2.62
CA GLN A 180 -11.92 19.52 -1.35
C GLN A 180 -12.99 18.45 -1.14
N GLY A 181 -13.36 18.21 0.12
CA GLY A 181 -14.47 17.32 0.47
C GLY A 181 -14.22 15.84 0.19
N CYS A 182 -12.97 15.41 0.11
CA CYS A 182 -12.63 14.01 -0.11
C CYS A 182 -13.02 13.13 1.09
N LEU A 183 -13.47 11.90 0.84
CA LEU A 183 -13.79 10.89 1.86
C LEU A 183 -12.67 10.73 2.90
N GLU A 184 -11.42 10.75 2.47
CA GLU A 184 -10.24 10.67 3.33
C GLU A 184 -10.22 11.76 4.41
N GLN A 185 -10.68 12.97 4.09
CA GLN A 185 -10.73 14.08 5.05
C GLN A 185 -11.70 13.85 6.22
N TYR A 186 -12.58 12.84 6.12
CA TYR A 186 -13.60 12.52 7.11
C TYR A 186 -13.36 11.17 7.81
N THR A 187 -12.81 10.18 7.11
CA THR A 187 -12.77 8.80 7.57
C THR A 187 -11.38 8.26 7.85
N SER A 188 -10.32 8.97 7.45
CA SER A 188 -8.95 8.63 7.82
C SER A 188 -8.66 8.97 9.29
N ALA A 189 -7.60 8.39 9.85
CA ALA A 189 -7.14 8.73 11.20
C ALA A 189 -6.88 10.24 11.35
N THR A 190 -6.21 10.84 10.37
CA THR A 190 -5.95 12.29 10.34
C THR A 190 -7.22 13.10 10.17
N GLY A 191 -8.16 12.65 9.32
CA GLY A 191 -9.45 13.28 9.12
C GLY A 191 -10.30 13.28 10.39
N ILE A 192 -10.41 12.14 11.06
CA ILE A 192 -11.14 11.99 12.31
C ILE A 192 -10.55 12.91 13.40
N THR A 193 -9.22 12.93 13.55
CA THR A 193 -8.55 13.82 14.51
C THR A 193 -8.86 15.28 14.21
N ARG A 194 -8.75 15.71 12.98
CA ARG A 194 -9.08 17.06 12.53
C ARG A 194 -10.54 17.44 12.82
N MET A 195 -11.49 16.55 12.53
CA MET A 195 -12.91 16.79 12.81
C MET A 195 -13.19 16.88 14.30
N ALA A 196 -12.52 16.06 15.11
CA ALA A 196 -12.60 16.14 16.57
C ALA A 196 -12.08 17.48 17.09
N GLU A 197 -10.94 17.97 16.61
CA GLU A 197 -10.38 19.27 16.96
C GLU A 197 -11.31 20.43 16.57
N ARG A 198 -11.90 20.40 15.38
CA ARG A 198 -12.91 21.38 14.94
C ARG A 198 -14.13 21.41 15.86
N SER A 199 -14.64 20.25 16.25
CA SER A 199 -15.79 20.13 17.16
C SER A 199 -15.44 20.63 18.55
N LEU A 200 -14.25 20.36 19.06
CA LEU A 200 -13.78 20.79 20.37
C LEU A 200 -13.55 22.30 20.43
N ASN A 201 -13.02 22.91 19.38
CA ASN A 201 -12.84 24.37 19.29
C ASN A 201 -14.18 25.13 19.26
N ASN A 202 -15.25 24.47 18.79
CA ASN A 202 -16.61 25.02 18.75
C ASN A 202 -17.41 24.76 20.04
N THR A 203 -16.91 23.89 20.93
CA THR A 203 -17.56 23.54 22.20
C THR A 203 -16.52 23.54 23.31
N ASN A 204 -16.72 24.33 24.36
CA ASN A 204 -15.80 24.43 25.52
C ASN A 204 -15.65 23.13 26.37
N SER A 205 -15.82 21.94 25.80
CA SER A 205 -15.81 20.67 26.50
C SER A 205 -14.94 19.62 25.83
N VAL A 206 -13.64 19.63 26.12
CA VAL A 206 -12.63 18.71 25.55
C VAL A 206 -12.74 17.28 26.12
N GLU A 207 -13.21 17.09 27.36
CA GLU A 207 -13.13 15.80 28.05
C GLU A 207 -14.17 14.75 27.63
N VAL A 208 -15.31 15.15 27.08
CA VAL A 208 -16.44 14.23 26.89
C VAL A 208 -16.37 13.46 25.57
N TRP A 209 -15.67 13.97 24.57
CA TRP A 209 -15.69 13.40 23.22
C TRP A 209 -14.71 12.24 23.03
N TYR A 210 -13.50 12.38 23.50
CA TYR A 210 -12.43 11.38 23.29
C TYR A 210 -12.78 9.99 23.88
N HIS A 211 -13.35 9.96 25.07
CA HIS A 211 -13.74 8.70 25.73
C HIS A 211 -15.05 8.08 25.20
N ARG A 212 -15.90 8.83 24.51
CA ARG A 212 -17.17 8.34 23.96
C ARG A 212 -17.04 7.73 22.57
N VAL A 213 -16.13 8.23 21.75
CA VAL A 213 -16.01 7.86 20.33
C VAL A 213 -14.95 6.78 20.10
N PHE A 214 -13.92 6.70 20.93
CA PHE A 214 -12.82 5.75 20.74
C PHE A 214 -12.41 5.01 22.03
N PRO A 215 -13.27 4.13 22.58
CA PRO A 215 -12.87 3.33 23.75
C PRO A 215 -11.76 2.32 23.42
N THR A 216 -11.50 2.02 22.14
CA THR A 216 -10.45 1.08 21.72
C THR A 216 -9.96 1.40 20.30
N TYR A 217 -9.27 2.53 20.11
CA TYR A 217 -8.66 2.84 18.81
C TYR A 217 -7.48 1.91 18.53
N ARG A 218 -7.60 1.07 17.51
CA ARG A 218 -6.46 0.37 16.88
C ARG A 218 -6.13 1.09 15.57
N PRO A 219 -4.87 1.46 15.32
CA PRO A 219 -4.48 2.08 14.06
C PRO A 219 -4.56 1.03 12.94
N ALA A 220 -5.35 1.32 11.92
CA ALA A 220 -5.70 0.57 10.73
C ALA A 220 -6.88 -0.41 10.90
N ILE A 221 -8.01 -0.04 10.33
CA ILE A 221 -9.14 -0.93 10.07
C ILE A 221 -9.19 -1.15 8.57
N SER A 222 -9.09 -2.41 8.15
CA SER A 222 -9.39 -2.80 6.76
C SER A 222 -10.86 -3.24 6.70
N LEU A 223 -11.64 -2.61 5.85
CA LEU A 223 -13.01 -3.00 5.55
C LEU A 223 -13.02 -3.71 4.19
N LEU A 224 -13.41 -4.97 4.19
CA LEU A 224 -13.54 -5.77 2.98
C LEU A 224 -15.03 -5.92 2.64
N LEU A 225 -15.42 -5.46 1.46
CA LEU A 225 -16.77 -5.61 0.93
C LEU A 225 -16.77 -6.68 -0.16
N TYR A 226 -17.65 -7.66 -0.04
CA TYR A 226 -17.87 -8.73 -1.02
C TYR A 226 -19.01 -8.32 -1.95
N VAL A 227 -18.82 -8.48 -3.26
CA VAL A 227 -19.80 -8.19 -4.30
C VAL A 227 -20.02 -9.43 -5.17
#